data_b15db99fd714b140fe55f1e33db8da46
#
_entry.id   b15db99fd714b140fe55f1e33db8da46
#
_cell.length_a   1.000
_cell.length_b   1.000
_cell.length_c   1.000
_cell.angle_alpha   90.00
_cell.angle_beta   90.00
_cell.angle_gamma   90.00
#
_symmetry.space_group_name_H-M   'P 1'
#
loop_
_entity.id
_entity.type
_entity.pdbx_description
1 polymer ?
#
loop_
_entity_poly.entity_id
_entity_poly.type
_entity_poly.pdbx_seq_one_letter_code
_entity_poly.pdbx_strand_id
1 'polypeptide(L)'
;LDTDLEKICGDIDSAREAGADIVVCYLHWGSEYQREPDENQIYMAQTLADRGADIIFASHPHVLQKTDILTSEDGRNVPVFYSMGNFISNQRTETLPSIANKRYTEQGMIAVVDLSVMKSTGEIIEKTMRVIPTWVDRYGSPTKYAIVPLDADMNSNAALNASGHLSRAQEALQDVTALLGEDCLKGINMPGISADAEKSEKKAA
;
A
#
# COMPACT_ATOMS: atom_id res chain seq x y z
N LEU A 1 -9.49 -20.79 1.30
CA LEU A 1 -8.55 -19.86 0.67
C LEU A 1 -8.51 -20.08 -0.85
N ASP A 2 -8.21 -21.30 -1.31
CA ASP A 2 -8.02 -21.60 -2.74
C ASP A 2 -9.27 -21.25 -3.57
N THR A 3 -10.47 -21.63 -3.11
CA THR A 3 -11.74 -21.35 -3.81
C THR A 3 -12.02 -19.84 -3.97
N ASP A 4 -11.63 -19.04 -2.98
CA ASP A 4 -11.86 -17.59 -3.06
C ASP A 4 -10.79 -16.93 -3.93
N LEU A 5 -9.55 -17.42 -3.87
CA LEU A 5 -8.49 -16.96 -4.75
C LEU A 5 -8.77 -17.26 -6.23
N GLU A 6 -9.30 -18.47 -6.54
CA GLU A 6 -9.74 -18.83 -7.89
C GLU A 6 -10.83 -17.88 -8.42
N LYS A 7 -11.78 -17.47 -7.57
CA LYS A 7 -12.81 -16.49 -7.97
C LYS A 7 -12.20 -15.14 -8.30
N ILE A 8 -11.29 -14.62 -7.45
CA ILE A 8 -10.62 -13.34 -7.70
C ILE A 8 -9.80 -13.42 -9.00
N CYS A 9 -9.10 -14.53 -9.24
CA CYS A 9 -8.41 -14.76 -10.51
C CYS A 9 -9.37 -14.73 -11.71
N GLY A 10 -10.55 -15.36 -11.59
CA GLY A 10 -11.59 -15.31 -12.61
C GLY A 10 -12.15 -13.90 -12.84
N ASP A 11 -12.25 -13.08 -11.80
CA ASP A 11 -12.67 -11.68 -11.92
C ASP A 11 -11.60 -10.84 -12.66
N ILE A 12 -10.30 -11.11 -12.42
CA ILE A 12 -9.19 -10.48 -13.15
C ILE A 12 -9.27 -10.84 -14.65
N ASP A 13 -9.45 -12.13 -14.96
CA ASP A 13 -9.62 -12.59 -16.36
C ASP A 13 -10.79 -11.88 -17.04
N SER A 14 -11.95 -11.86 -16.36
CA SER A 14 -13.15 -11.23 -16.88
C SER A 14 -12.95 -9.73 -17.13
N ALA A 15 -12.21 -9.03 -16.26
CA ALA A 15 -11.87 -7.63 -16.45
C ALA A 15 -10.99 -7.43 -17.69
N ARG A 16 -9.98 -8.28 -17.89
CA ARG A 16 -9.12 -8.25 -19.08
C ARG A 16 -9.89 -8.57 -20.36
N GLU A 17 -10.75 -9.61 -20.35
CA GLU A 17 -11.62 -9.95 -21.47
C GLU A 17 -12.60 -8.83 -21.83
N ALA A 18 -13.07 -8.09 -20.83
CA ALA A 18 -13.90 -6.89 -21.02
C ALA A 18 -13.12 -5.67 -21.55
N GLY A 19 -11.80 -5.76 -21.70
CA GLY A 19 -10.96 -4.71 -22.26
C GLY A 19 -10.39 -3.73 -21.22
N ALA A 20 -10.25 -4.13 -19.95
CA ALA A 20 -9.60 -3.30 -18.95
C ALA A 20 -8.10 -3.16 -19.24
N ASP A 21 -7.63 -1.92 -19.42
CA ASP A 21 -6.20 -1.60 -19.59
C ASP A 21 -5.43 -1.77 -18.28
N ILE A 22 -6.08 -1.50 -17.15
CA ILE A 22 -5.49 -1.55 -15.81
C ILE A 22 -6.43 -2.33 -14.88
N VAL A 23 -5.88 -3.30 -14.15
CA VAL A 23 -6.61 -4.07 -13.13
C VAL A 23 -6.02 -3.79 -11.76
N VAL A 24 -6.85 -3.26 -10.87
CA VAL A 24 -6.50 -2.94 -9.49
C VAL A 24 -7.26 -3.87 -8.56
N CYS A 25 -6.53 -4.59 -7.71
CA CYS A 25 -7.11 -5.40 -6.65
C CYS A 25 -7.14 -4.61 -5.33
N TYR A 26 -8.28 -4.62 -4.63
CA TYR A 26 -8.39 -4.12 -3.27
C TYR A 26 -8.85 -5.26 -2.36
N LEU A 27 -8.00 -5.65 -1.41
CA LEU A 27 -8.19 -6.84 -0.60
C LEU A 27 -8.35 -6.51 0.88
N HIS A 28 -9.07 -7.39 1.59
CA HIS A 28 -9.22 -7.35 3.03
C HIS A 28 -8.77 -8.69 3.59
N TRP A 29 -7.55 -8.76 4.11
CA TRP A 29 -6.86 -10.02 4.40
C TRP A 29 -5.88 -9.94 5.59
N GLY A 30 -5.25 -11.08 5.92
CA GLY A 30 -4.24 -11.18 6.95
C GLY A 30 -4.83 -11.26 8.35
N SER A 31 -4.01 -10.99 9.35
CA SER A 31 -4.38 -11.07 10.77
C SER A 31 -4.25 -9.71 11.43
N GLU A 32 -5.19 -9.41 12.35
CA GLU A 32 -5.20 -8.15 13.10
C GLU A 32 -3.88 -7.95 13.88
N TYR A 33 -3.38 -6.72 13.85
CA TYR A 33 -2.23 -6.22 14.61
C TYR A 33 -0.89 -6.88 14.28
N GLN A 34 -0.81 -7.61 13.15
CA GLN A 34 0.46 -8.15 12.63
C GLN A 34 1.10 -7.17 11.68
N ARG A 35 2.35 -6.78 11.94
CA ARG A 35 3.11 -5.82 11.12
C ARG A 35 3.82 -6.45 9.92
N GLU A 36 3.97 -7.77 9.92
CA GLU A 36 4.51 -8.52 8.79
C GLU A 36 3.37 -9.25 8.08
N PRO A 37 3.33 -9.24 6.74
CA PRO A 37 2.40 -10.05 5.99
C PRO A 37 2.68 -11.53 6.23
N ASP A 38 1.64 -12.32 6.38
CA ASP A 38 1.76 -13.78 6.51
C ASP A 38 1.99 -14.46 5.15
N GLU A 39 2.34 -15.75 5.19
CA GLU A 39 2.64 -16.54 4.00
C GLU A 39 1.46 -16.59 3.01
N ASN A 40 0.22 -16.57 3.51
CA ASN A 40 -0.98 -16.55 2.65
C ASN A 40 -1.11 -15.22 1.92
N GLN A 41 -0.86 -14.08 2.60
CA GLN A 41 -0.87 -12.77 1.96
C GLN A 41 0.18 -12.70 0.84
N ILE A 42 1.40 -13.20 1.11
CA ILE A 42 2.49 -13.21 0.13
C ILE A 42 2.15 -14.10 -1.07
N TYR A 43 1.65 -15.32 -0.82
CA TYR A 43 1.24 -16.25 -1.86
C TYR A 43 0.11 -15.68 -2.73
N MET A 44 -0.93 -15.15 -2.11
CA MET A 44 -2.06 -14.55 -2.84
C MET A 44 -1.61 -13.34 -3.67
N ALA A 45 -0.77 -12.46 -3.11
CA ALA A 45 -0.27 -11.29 -3.83
C ALA A 45 0.48 -11.70 -5.11
N GLN A 46 1.38 -12.70 -5.02
CA GLN A 46 2.11 -13.20 -6.18
C GLN A 46 1.16 -13.83 -7.21
N THR A 47 0.23 -14.68 -6.77
CA THR A 47 -0.75 -15.31 -7.67
C THR A 47 -1.61 -14.28 -8.42
N LEU A 48 -2.06 -13.21 -7.75
CA LEU A 48 -2.84 -12.16 -8.39
C LEU A 48 -1.99 -11.32 -9.36
N ALA A 49 -0.73 -11.06 -9.00
CA ALA A 49 0.22 -10.40 -9.90
C ALA A 49 0.43 -11.22 -11.18
N ASP A 50 0.67 -12.53 -11.05
CA ASP A 50 0.88 -13.46 -12.17
C ASP A 50 -0.40 -13.58 -13.03
N ARG A 51 -1.59 -13.49 -12.41
CA ARG A 51 -2.86 -13.54 -13.12
C ARG A 51 -3.22 -12.27 -13.87
N GLY A 52 -2.57 -11.16 -13.61
CA GLY A 52 -2.79 -9.94 -14.38
C GLY A 52 -3.22 -8.72 -13.57
N ALA A 53 -3.14 -8.75 -12.25
CA ALA A 53 -3.28 -7.54 -11.44
C ALA A 53 -2.10 -6.59 -11.72
N ASP A 54 -2.37 -5.29 -11.83
CA ASP A 54 -1.35 -4.25 -12.04
C ASP A 54 -0.97 -3.56 -10.75
N ILE A 55 -1.89 -3.50 -9.78
CA ILE A 55 -1.71 -2.86 -8.49
C ILE A 55 -2.52 -3.65 -7.45
N ILE A 56 -1.95 -3.85 -6.25
CA ILE A 56 -2.64 -4.51 -5.13
C ILE A 56 -2.61 -3.58 -3.92
N PHE A 57 -3.80 -3.11 -3.52
CA PHE A 57 -4.02 -2.41 -2.26
C PHE A 57 -4.71 -3.34 -1.27
N ALA A 58 -4.31 -3.29 0.00
CA ALA A 58 -4.99 -4.11 1.00
C ALA A 58 -5.05 -3.46 2.39
N SER A 59 -5.96 -4.01 3.20
CA SER A 59 -6.21 -3.60 4.58
C SER A 59 -6.69 -4.79 5.42
N HIS A 60 -7.08 -4.59 6.63
CA HIS A 60 -7.58 -5.46 7.68
C HIS A 60 -6.66 -5.50 8.92
N PRO A 61 -5.32 -5.61 8.83
CA PRO A 61 -4.48 -5.75 10.03
C PRO A 61 -4.57 -4.60 11.03
N HIS A 62 -5.21 -3.47 10.68
CA HIS A 62 -5.31 -2.26 11.51
C HIS A 62 -3.98 -1.61 11.86
N VAL A 63 -2.90 -2.13 11.34
CA VAL A 63 -1.54 -1.58 11.41
C VAL A 63 -0.92 -1.63 10.03
N LEU A 64 0.03 -0.74 9.77
CA LEU A 64 0.79 -0.78 8.52
C LEU A 64 1.60 -2.08 8.45
N GLN A 65 1.60 -2.70 7.27
CA GLN A 65 2.55 -3.73 6.87
C GLN A 65 3.48 -3.16 5.79
N LYS A 66 4.57 -3.88 5.48
CA LYS A 66 5.49 -3.49 4.42
C LYS A 66 4.78 -3.33 3.07
N THR A 67 5.39 -2.60 2.18
CA THR A 67 5.07 -2.61 0.74
C THR A 67 6.07 -3.47 0.00
N ASP A 68 5.71 -3.91 -1.19
CA ASP A 68 6.60 -4.69 -2.06
C ASP A 68 6.37 -4.33 -3.53
N ILE A 69 7.33 -4.69 -4.37
CA ILE A 69 7.20 -4.66 -5.84
C ILE A 69 7.44 -6.08 -6.32
N LEU A 70 6.35 -6.76 -6.67
CA LEU A 70 6.44 -8.13 -7.20
C LEU A 70 6.76 -8.10 -8.69
N THR A 71 7.53 -9.06 -9.14
CA THR A 71 7.68 -9.33 -10.57
C THR A 71 6.77 -10.49 -10.92
N SER A 72 5.81 -10.25 -11.80
CA SER A 72 4.90 -11.28 -12.31
C SER A 72 5.60 -12.21 -13.31
N GLU A 73 4.99 -13.37 -13.59
CA GLU A 73 5.54 -14.36 -14.57
C GLU A 73 5.79 -13.76 -15.96
N ASP A 74 4.97 -12.77 -16.37
CA ASP A 74 5.12 -12.03 -17.64
C ASP A 74 6.07 -10.82 -17.53
N GLY A 75 6.77 -10.66 -16.39
CA GLY A 75 7.81 -9.64 -16.17
C GLY A 75 7.30 -8.26 -15.76
N ARG A 76 5.99 -8.10 -15.47
CA ARG A 76 5.44 -6.80 -15.00
C ARG A 76 5.86 -6.53 -13.55
N ASN A 77 6.13 -5.27 -13.23
CA ASN A 77 6.29 -4.80 -11.87
C ASN A 77 4.91 -4.49 -11.27
N VAL A 78 4.56 -5.14 -10.15
CA VAL A 78 3.27 -5.00 -9.48
C VAL A 78 3.48 -4.47 -8.08
N PRO A 79 3.15 -3.19 -7.80
CA PRO A 79 3.23 -2.64 -6.46
C PRO A 79 2.15 -3.26 -5.56
N VAL A 80 2.57 -3.66 -4.36
CA VAL A 80 1.71 -4.27 -3.34
C VAL A 80 1.81 -3.49 -2.03
N PHE A 81 0.65 -3.11 -1.50
CA PHE A 81 0.50 -2.51 -0.19
C PHE A 81 -0.24 -3.51 0.71
N TYR A 82 0.50 -4.36 1.43
CA TYR A 82 -0.07 -5.48 2.19
C TYR A 82 -1.05 -5.06 3.28
N SER A 83 -0.82 -3.91 3.93
CA SER A 83 -1.81 -3.24 4.77
C SER A 83 -1.55 -1.74 4.83
N MET A 84 -2.55 -0.97 4.49
CA MET A 84 -2.50 0.49 4.56
C MET A 84 -2.80 1.06 5.96
N GLY A 85 -2.94 0.19 6.97
CA GLY A 85 -3.21 0.58 8.34
C GLY A 85 -4.58 1.24 8.54
N ASN A 86 -4.67 2.11 9.54
CA ASN A 86 -5.89 2.85 9.86
C ASN A 86 -5.79 4.30 9.38
N PHE A 87 -6.49 4.63 8.30
CA PHE A 87 -6.56 6.02 7.82
C PHE A 87 -7.39 6.91 8.76
N ILE A 88 -8.54 6.40 9.23
CA ILE A 88 -9.36 7.02 10.27
C ILE A 88 -9.86 5.94 11.23
N SER A 89 -9.55 6.08 12.52
CA SER A 89 -9.89 5.06 13.51
C SER A 89 -9.87 5.63 14.91
N ASN A 90 -10.61 4.98 15.82
CA ASN A 90 -10.49 5.19 17.26
C ASN A 90 -9.70 4.05 17.95
N GLN A 91 -9.08 3.17 17.21
CA GLN A 91 -8.13 2.19 17.78
C GLN A 91 -6.85 2.92 18.14
N ARG A 92 -6.48 2.89 19.40
CA ARG A 92 -5.36 3.67 19.98
C ARG A 92 -4.74 2.95 21.15
N THR A 93 -3.55 3.40 21.50
CA THR A 93 -2.84 2.93 22.69
C THR A 93 -3.70 3.00 23.94
N GLU A 94 -4.51 4.05 24.09
CA GLU A 94 -5.36 4.30 25.27
C GLU A 94 -6.69 3.53 25.24
N THR A 95 -7.19 3.16 24.06
CA THR A 95 -8.52 2.54 23.92
C THR A 95 -8.48 1.03 23.73
N LEU A 96 -7.34 0.49 23.28
CA LEU A 96 -7.17 -0.94 23.10
C LEU A 96 -6.67 -1.60 24.38
N PRO A 97 -7.09 -2.85 24.67
CA PRO A 97 -6.55 -3.64 25.76
C PRO A 97 -5.07 -3.96 25.53
N SER A 98 -4.50 -4.85 26.32
CA SER A 98 -3.09 -5.28 26.17
C SER A 98 -2.90 -6.11 24.90
N ILE A 99 -2.93 -5.44 23.75
CA ILE A 99 -2.68 -6.00 22.43
C ILE A 99 -1.27 -5.60 22.01
N ALA A 100 -0.49 -6.55 21.50
CA ALA A 100 0.78 -6.26 20.87
C ALA A 100 0.57 -5.31 19.66
N ASN A 101 1.52 -4.43 19.43
CA ASN A 101 1.48 -3.49 18.33
C ASN A 101 0.37 -2.42 18.37
N LYS A 102 -0.41 -2.31 19.45
CA LYS A 102 -1.51 -1.34 19.55
C LYS A 102 -1.11 0.12 19.29
N ARG A 103 0.13 0.51 19.56
CA ARG A 103 0.62 1.88 19.27
C ARG A 103 0.63 2.21 17.78
N TYR A 104 0.74 1.20 16.93
CA TYR A 104 0.77 1.36 15.47
C TYR A 104 -0.63 1.48 14.85
N THR A 105 -1.70 1.25 15.63
CA THR A 105 -3.08 1.39 15.13
C THR A 105 -3.53 2.83 14.89
N GLU A 106 -2.72 3.80 15.30
CA GLU A 106 -2.92 5.22 15.02
C GLU A 106 -2.27 5.66 13.69
N GLN A 107 -1.53 4.75 13.05
CA GLN A 107 -0.78 5.00 11.83
C GLN A 107 -1.51 4.45 10.61
N GLY A 108 -1.46 5.19 9.54
CA GLY A 108 -1.98 4.81 8.25
C GLY A 108 -1.15 5.38 7.11
N MET A 109 -1.60 5.16 5.88
CA MET A 109 -0.98 5.74 4.69
C MET A 109 -2.01 6.13 3.65
N ILE A 110 -1.63 7.10 2.81
CA ILE A 110 -2.20 7.28 1.49
C ILE A 110 -1.20 6.63 0.53
N ALA A 111 -1.60 5.51 -0.07
CA ALA A 111 -0.84 4.84 -1.12
C ALA A 111 -1.12 5.53 -2.45
N VAL A 112 -0.08 5.89 -3.17
CA VAL A 112 -0.17 6.58 -4.47
C VAL A 112 0.60 5.78 -5.50
N VAL A 113 -0.05 5.47 -6.62
CA VAL A 113 0.58 4.89 -7.80
C VAL A 113 0.26 5.76 -8.99
N ASP A 114 1.27 6.43 -9.53
CA ASP A 114 1.17 7.19 -10.76
C ASP A 114 1.50 6.28 -11.94
N LEU A 115 0.70 6.32 -12.99
CA LEU A 115 0.84 5.50 -14.19
C LEU A 115 1.04 6.36 -15.43
N SER A 116 2.05 6.02 -16.23
CA SER A 116 2.21 6.52 -17.59
C SER A 116 1.75 5.43 -18.56
N VAL A 117 0.74 5.71 -19.35
CA VAL A 117 0.10 4.75 -20.26
C VAL A 117 0.22 5.22 -21.70
N MET A 118 0.59 4.32 -22.60
CA MET A 118 0.62 4.61 -24.04
C MET A 118 -0.82 4.71 -24.57
N LYS A 119 -1.21 5.88 -25.03
CA LYS A 119 -2.60 6.16 -25.41
C LYS A 119 -3.12 5.28 -26.54
N SER A 120 -2.24 4.81 -27.42
CA SER A 120 -2.64 4.01 -28.61
C SER A 120 -2.86 2.53 -28.30
N THR A 121 -2.22 1.99 -27.25
CA THR A 121 -2.21 0.55 -26.93
C THR A 121 -2.77 0.21 -25.56
N GLY A 122 -2.92 1.20 -24.64
CA GLY A 122 -3.24 0.95 -23.25
C GLY A 122 -2.05 0.42 -22.42
N GLU A 123 -0.88 0.24 -23.03
CA GLU A 123 0.30 -0.33 -22.40
C GLU A 123 0.85 0.60 -21.31
N ILE A 124 1.17 0.04 -20.14
CA ILE A 124 1.81 0.78 -19.05
C ILE A 124 3.30 0.94 -19.37
N ILE A 125 3.73 2.18 -19.59
CA ILE A 125 5.13 2.53 -19.89
C ILE A 125 5.95 2.62 -18.60
N GLU A 126 5.34 3.13 -17.52
CA GLU A 126 6.01 3.42 -16.27
C GLU A 126 4.99 3.46 -15.12
N LYS A 127 5.41 3.01 -13.96
CA LYS A 127 4.69 3.19 -12.70
C LYS A 127 5.62 3.86 -11.70
N THR A 128 5.08 4.75 -10.88
CA THR A 128 5.77 5.25 -9.70
C THR A 128 4.90 5.02 -8.49
N MET A 129 5.40 4.30 -7.48
CA MET A 129 4.69 4.12 -6.22
C MET A 129 5.31 5.01 -5.13
N ARG A 130 4.47 5.61 -4.31
CA ARG A 130 4.90 6.34 -3.11
C ARG A 130 3.85 6.26 -2.02
N VAL A 131 4.30 6.51 -0.81
CA VAL A 131 3.45 6.52 0.38
C VAL A 131 3.51 7.90 1.03
N ILE A 132 2.34 8.44 1.36
CA ILE A 132 2.22 9.57 2.28
C ILE A 132 1.78 8.98 3.63
N PRO A 133 2.67 8.92 4.63
CA PRO A 133 2.32 8.42 5.95
C PRO A 133 1.30 9.33 6.61
N THR A 134 0.39 8.75 7.38
CA THR A 134 -0.60 9.51 8.14
C THR A 134 -0.68 9.04 9.58
N TRP A 135 -1.10 9.92 10.46
CA TRP A 135 -1.36 9.65 11.85
C TRP A 135 -2.71 10.24 12.27
N VAL A 136 -3.46 9.52 13.10
CA VAL A 136 -4.76 9.98 13.60
C VAL A 136 -4.58 10.72 14.91
N ASP A 137 -4.66 12.04 14.90
CA ASP A 137 -4.70 12.86 16.10
C ASP A 137 -6.10 12.83 16.72
N ARG A 138 -6.14 12.56 18.02
CA ARG A 138 -7.36 12.64 18.83
C ARG A 138 -7.17 13.69 19.92
N TYR A 139 -7.96 14.76 19.88
CA TYR A 139 -7.75 15.92 20.72
C TYR A 139 -9.05 16.62 21.15
N GLY A 140 -8.93 17.56 22.09
CA GLY A 140 -9.98 18.48 22.45
C GLY A 140 -11.09 17.91 23.35
N SER A 141 -11.98 18.82 23.75
CA SER A 141 -13.21 18.53 24.47
C SER A 141 -14.32 19.44 23.91
N PRO A 142 -15.34 18.89 23.24
CA PRO A 142 -15.55 17.46 22.94
C PRO A 142 -14.46 16.87 22.06
N THR A 143 -14.31 15.55 22.11
CA THR A 143 -13.29 14.80 21.34
C THR A 143 -13.42 15.04 19.84
N LYS A 144 -12.30 15.35 19.21
CA LYS A 144 -12.14 15.54 17.76
C LYS A 144 -11.07 14.61 17.23
N TYR A 145 -11.13 14.32 15.95
CA TYR A 145 -10.15 13.52 15.23
C TYR A 145 -9.66 14.31 14.03
N ALA A 146 -8.36 14.25 13.76
CA ALA A 146 -7.75 14.79 12.56
C ALA A 146 -6.79 13.77 11.98
N ILE A 147 -6.81 13.62 10.66
CA ILE A 147 -5.80 12.84 9.93
C ILE A 147 -4.68 13.82 9.60
N VAL A 148 -3.50 13.52 10.10
CA VAL A 148 -2.32 14.36 9.94
C VAL A 148 -1.35 13.66 8.99
N PRO A 149 -1.02 14.26 7.82
CA PRO A 149 0.10 13.80 7.01
C PRO A 149 1.41 13.94 7.79
N LEU A 150 2.22 12.91 7.76
CA LEU A 150 3.54 12.88 8.42
C LEU A 150 4.62 13.27 7.39
N ASP A 151 4.70 14.53 7.06
CA ASP A 151 5.58 15.12 6.07
C ASP A 151 6.47 16.23 6.66
N ALA A 152 7.20 16.91 5.80
CA ALA A 152 8.10 17.99 6.19
C ALA A 152 7.38 19.17 6.88
N ASP A 153 6.10 19.38 6.55
CA ASP A 153 5.31 20.50 7.08
C ASP A 153 4.66 20.19 8.44
N MET A 154 4.79 18.93 8.91
CA MET A 154 4.24 18.47 10.19
C MET A 154 4.65 19.37 11.37
N ASN A 155 5.88 19.83 11.41
CA ASN A 155 6.39 20.68 12.49
C ASN A 155 5.72 22.07 12.54
N SER A 156 5.22 22.55 11.42
CA SER A 156 4.47 23.82 11.30
C SER A 156 2.95 23.64 11.39
N ASN A 157 2.47 22.40 11.53
CA ASN A 157 1.06 22.08 11.60
C ASN A 157 0.41 22.69 12.85
N ALA A 158 -0.44 23.69 12.65
CA ALA A 158 -1.07 24.44 13.75
C ALA A 158 -1.97 23.57 14.62
N ALA A 159 -2.64 22.55 14.05
CA ALA A 159 -3.51 21.64 14.80
C ALA A 159 -2.69 20.72 15.73
N LEU A 160 -1.58 20.17 15.25
CA LEU A 160 -0.66 19.38 16.08
C LEU A 160 -0.01 20.21 17.19
N ASN A 161 0.39 21.42 16.89
CA ASN A 161 0.97 22.32 17.89
C ASN A 161 -0.08 22.71 18.96
N ALA A 162 -1.32 22.93 18.55
CA ALA A 162 -2.42 23.25 19.49
C ALA A 162 -2.87 22.04 20.32
N SER A 163 -2.81 20.83 19.79
CA SER A 163 -3.12 19.60 20.53
C SER A 163 -1.98 19.18 21.50
N GLY A 164 -0.76 19.66 21.26
CA GLY A 164 0.43 19.27 22.01
C GLY A 164 0.97 17.88 21.64
N HIS A 165 0.52 17.29 20.52
CA HIS A 165 0.85 15.91 20.13
C HIS A 165 1.94 15.80 19.06
N LEU A 166 2.68 16.88 18.78
CA LEU A 166 3.75 16.88 17.77
C LEU A 166 4.78 15.75 17.97
N SER A 167 5.20 15.50 19.22
CA SER A 167 6.17 14.43 19.50
C SER A 167 5.63 13.04 19.13
N ARG A 168 4.35 12.77 19.36
CA ARG A 168 3.71 11.49 18.98
C ARG A 168 3.66 11.33 17.46
N ALA A 169 3.37 12.41 16.73
CA ALA A 169 3.38 12.40 15.27
C ALA A 169 4.80 12.17 14.72
N GLN A 170 5.84 12.75 15.36
CA GLN A 170 7.25 12.51 15.01
C GLN A 170 7.67 11.07 15.28
N GLU A 171 7.26 10.46 16.38
CA GLU A 171 7.48 9.04 16.67
C GLU A 171 6.77 8.15 15.63
N ALA A 172 5.54 8.49 15.26
CA ALA A 172 4.81 7.77 14.22
C ALA A 172 5.53 7.83 12.85
N LEU A 173 6.09 8.99 12.47
CA LEU A 173 6.90 9.10 11.26
C LEU A 173 8.14 8.20 11.31
N GLN A 174 8.85 8.17 12.43
CA GLN A 174 10.00 7.28 12.62
C GLN A 174 9.62 5.81 12.49
N ASP A 175 8.51 5.39 13.13
CA ASP A 175 7.99 4.02 13.04
C ASP A 175 7.63 3.62 11.61
N VAL A 176 6.98 4.52 10.86
CA VAL A 176 6.59 4.28 9.46
C VAL A 176 7.81 4.25 8.55
N THR A 177 8.74 5.18 8.73
CA THR A 177 9.99 5.21 7.94
C THR A 177 10.82 3.96 8.19
N ALA A 178 10.91 3.47 9.43
CA ALA A 178 11.60 2.24 9.76
C ALA A 178 10.95 0.99 9.12
N LEU A 179 9.63 1.00 8.95
CA LEU A 179 8.91 -0.11 8.33
C LEU A 179 9.00 -0.11 6.80
N LEU A 180 8.79 1.05 6.16
CA LEU A 180 8.62 1.17 4.71
C LEU A 180 9.88 1.57 3.97
N GLY A 181 10.85 2.16 4.66
CA GLY A 181 12.05 2.75 4.08
C GLY A 181 11.81 4.15 3.49
N GLU A 182 12.85 4.96 3.42
CA GLU A 182 12.78 6.33 2.88
C GLU A 182 12.43 6.36 1.39
N ASP A 183 12.88 5.38 0.63
CA ASP A 183 12.65 5.35 -0.82
C ASP A 183 11.16 5.21 -1.13
N CYS A 184 10.42 4.42 -0.34
CA CYS A 184 8.97 4.29 -0.48
C CYS A 184 8.23 5.62 -0.24
N LEU A 185 8.75 6.46 0.67
CA LEU A 185 8.18 7.78 0.95
C LEU A 185 8.53 8.80 -0.15
N LYS A 186 9.73 8.70 -0.73
CA LYS A 186 10.20 9.59 -1.81
C LYS A 186 9.62 9.24 -3.18
N GLY A 187 9.36 7.97 -3.41
CA GLY A 187 8.85 7.43 -4.67
C GLY A 187 9.83 6.46 -5.33
N ILE A 188 9.31 5.28 -5.67
CA ILE A 188 10.04 4.22 -6.35
C ILE A 188 9.52 4.14 -7.79
N ASN A 189 10.43 4.33 -8.74
CA ASN A 189 10.11 4.25 -10.15
C ASN A 189 10.26 2.81 -10.67
N MET A 190 9.26 2.35 -11.42
CA MET A 190 9.20 1.01 -12.02
C MET A 190 8.97 1.16 -13.52
N PRO A 191 9.98 0.89 -14.36
CA PRO A 191 9.78 0.91 -15.80
C PRO A 191 8.76 -0.16 -16.21
N GLY A 192 7.99 0.12 -17.24
CA GLY A 192 7.15 -0.87 -17.92
C GLY A 192 8.01 -1.90 -18.65
N ILE A 193 7.38 -2.99 -19.10
CA ILE A 193 8.05 -3.97 -19.97
C ILE A 193 8.31 -3.27 -21.29
N SER A 194 9.58 -3.03 -21.64
CA SER A 194 9.89 -2.48 -22.94
C SER A 194 9.73 -3.56 -24.02
N ALA A 195 9.04 -3.23 -25.11
CA ALA A 195 8.92 -4.11 -26.29
C ALA A 195 10.29 -4.53 -26.89
N ASP A 196 11.38 -3.92 -26.45
CA ASP A 196 12.75 -4.27 -26.85
C ASP A 196 13.34 -5.47 -26.07
N ALA A 197 12.79 -5.78 -24.89
CA ALA A 197 13.19 -6.97 -24.14
C ALA A 197 12.76 -8.27 -24.86
N GLU A 198 11.57 -8.29 -25.47
CA GLU A 198 11.10 -9.45 -26.28
C GLU A 198 11.92 -9.71 -27.53
N LYS A 199 12.56 -8.67 -28.10
CA LYS A 199 13.41 -8.82 -29.27
C LYS A 199 14.79 -9.41 -28.96
N SER A 200 15.28 -9.26 -27.72
CA SER A 200 16.56 -9.81 -27.29
C SER A 200 16.48 -11.30 -27.03
N GLU A 201 15.38 -11.80 -26.49
CA GLU A 201 15.18 -13.25 -26.27
C GLU A 201 14.92 -14.04 -27.56
N LYS A 202 14.17 -13.46 -28.53
CA LYS A 202 13.96 -14.08 -29.84
C LYS A 202 15.21 -14.06 -30.75
N LYS A 203 16.28 -13.36 -30.37
CA LYS A 203 17.56 -13.34 -31.09
C LYS A 203 18.60 -14.28 -30.48
N ALA A 204 18.33 -14.82 -29.27
CA ALA A 204 19.20 -15.73 -28.53
C ALA A 204 18.72 -17.21 -28.61
N ALA A 205 17.57 -17.48 -29.24
CA ALA A 205 17.02 -18.81 -29.53
C ALA A 205 17.13 -19.11 -31.04
#